data_6ff4c29331dc2e740a6e15af631f8e05
#
_entry.id   6ff4c29331dc2e740a6e15af631f8e05
#
_cell.length_a   1.000
_cell.length_b   1.000
_cell.length_c   1.000
_cell.angle_alpha   90.00
_cell.angle_beta   90.00
_cell.angle_gamma   90.00
#
_symmetry.space_group_name_H-M   'P 1'
#
loop_
_entity.id
_entity.type
_entity.pdbx_description
1 polymer ?
#
loop_
_entity_poly.entity_id
_entity_poly.type
_entity_poly.pdbx_seq_one_letter_code
_entity_poly.pdbx_strand_id
1 'polypeptide(L)'
;GTDFAMQMLIDTQPKYFSDLVRIAGLSHGTDVWLGNAQTLIQEGKATISTAICTRDDIMIYLIGMGMDSELSFTIMESVRKGKGLKPDWEQAMLEHNVPDWYIWSCKKIQYMFPKAHAAAYVMMAWRIAYCKVNYPLAYYCAFFSIRASAFSYELMCQGKDFLERMIADYKKRADTLTNKEQDTLKDMRIVQEMYARGFEFEP
;
A
#
# COMPACT_ATOMS: atom_id res chain seq x y z
N GLY A 1 -7.79 3.98 -4.20
CA GLY A 1 -7.11 3.16 -3.20
C GLY A 1 -8.01 2.09 -2.63
N THR A 2 -7.40 1.02 -2.17
CA THR A 2 -8.10 -0.03 -1.43
C THR A 2 -8.27 0.38 0.04
N ASP A 3 -9.22 -0.21 0.75
CA ASP A 3 -9.39 0.03 2.19
C ASP A 3 -8.12 -0.35 2.97
N PHE A 4 -7.40 -1.39 2.52
CA PHE A 4 -6.11 -1.78 3.06
C PHE A 4 -5.05 -0.66 2.93
N ALA A 5 -4.90 -0.05 1.76
CA ALA A 5 -3.98 1.05 1.53
C ALA A 5 -4.37 2.31 2.34
N MET A 6 -5.67 2.60 2.43
CA MET A 6 -6.19 3.70 3.27
C MET A 6 -5.84 3.49 4.74
N GLN A 7 -6.00 2.26 5.27
CA GLN A 7 -5.65 1.96 6.65
C GLN A 7 -4.15 2.11 6.90
N MET A 8 -3.30 1.68 5.95
CA MET A 8 -1.85 1.88 6.07
C MET A 8 -1.47 3.37 6.15
N LEU A 9 -2.12 4.23 5.35
CA LEU A 9 -1.90 5.67 5.41
C LEU A 9 -2.31 6.26 6.77
N ILE A 10 -3.41 5.79 7.35
CA ILE A 10 -3.89 6.20 8.67
C ILE A 10 -2.90 5.76 9.76
N ASP A 11 -2.47 4.50 9.71
CA ASP A 11 -1.58 3.91 10.72
C ASP A 11 -0.18 4.52 10.69
N THR A 12 0.33 4.85 9.51
CA THR A 12 1.71 5.33 9.34
C THR A 12 1.85 6.85 9.27
N GLN A 13 0.77 7.58 8.94
CA GLN A 13 0.74 9.04 8.79
C GLN A 13 1.94 9.60 8.02
N PRO A 14 2.10 9.26 6.73
CA PRO A 14 3.26 9.64 5.95
C PRO A 14 3.35 11.16 5.79
N LYS A 15 4.57 11.68 5.86
CA LYS A 15 4.87 13.11 5.71
C LYS A 15 5.65 13.43 4.44
N TYR A 16 6.39 12.46 3.93
CA TYR A 16 7.30 12.63 2.80
C TYR A 16 6.98 11.66 1.67
N PHE A 17 7.40 12.01 0.47
CA PHE A 17 7.31 11.12 -0.68
C PHE A 17 8.00 9.76 -0.43
N SER A 18 9.13 9.78 0.26
CA SER A 18 9.86 8.58 0.66
C SER A 18 9.03 7.64 1.54
N ASP A 19 8.14 8.17 2.37
CA ASP A 19 7.24 7.36 3.21
C ASP A 19 6.21 6.63 2.35
N LEU A 20 5.72 7.26 1.29
CA LEU A 20 4.81 6.61 0.33
C LEU A 20 5.50 5.47 -0.42
N VAL A 21 6.77 5.63 -0.76
CA VAL A 21 7.57 4.54 -1.36
C VAL A 21 7.68 3.36 -0.41
N ARG A 22 7.92 3.62 0.87
CA ARG A 22 7.96 2.60 1.93
C ARG A 22 6.61 1.89 2.08
N ILE A 23 5.52 2.65 2.13
CA ILE A 23 4.15 2.10 2.20
C ILE A 23 3.85 1.21 0.98
N ALA A 24 4.25 1.62 -0.21
CA ALA A 24 4.10 0.80 -1.41
C ALA A 24 4.88 -0.53 -1.30
N GLY A 25 6.10 -0.49 -0.77
CA GLY A 25 6.88 -1.70 -0.49
C GLY A 25 6.19 -2.63 0.50
N LEU A 26 5.67 -2.07 1.60
CA LEU A 26 4.95 -2.81 2.63
C LEU A 26 3.65 -3.44 2.11
N SER A 27 2.93 -2.75 1.22
CA SER A 27 1.63 -3.19 0.71
C SER A 27 1.71 -4.29 -0.34
N HIS A 28 2.83 -4.40 -1.06
CA HIS A 28 2.99 -5.35 -2.16
C HIS A 28 3.76 -6.62 -1.76
N GLY A 29 4.42 -6.63 -0.62
CA GLY A 29 5.10 -7.82 -0.11
C GLY A 29 4.15 -8.81 0.57
N THR A 30 4.67 -10.00 0.87
CA THR A 30 3.97 -11.02 1.64
C THR A 30 4.60 -11.12 3.03
N ASP A 31 3.79 -11.00 4.07
CA ASP A 31 4.20 -11.00 5.49
C ASP A 31 5.25 -9.90 5.82
N VAL A 32 5.11 -8.76 5.16
CA VAL A 32 5.95 -7.58 5.39
C VAL A 32 5.23 -6.57 6.28
N TRP A 33 3.94 -6.36 6.08
CA TRP A 33 3.13 -5.41 6.86
C TRP A 33 2.36 -6.08 7.99
N LEU A 34 1.34 -6.90 7.68
CA LEU A 34 0.49 -7.55 8.69
C LEU A 34 1.30 -8.52 9.55
N GLY A 35 1.18 -8.37 10.88
CA GLY A 35 1.90 -9.19 11.83
C GLY A 35 3.43 -9.01 11.80
N ASN A 36 3.94 -8.01 11.11
CA ASN A 36 5.36 -7.68 11.01
C ASN A 36 5.59 -6.18 11.25
N ALA A 37 5.81 -5.37 10.22
CA ALA A 37 6.07 -3.93 10.39
C ALA A 37 4.93 -3.21 11.13
N GLN A 38 3.67 -3.56 10.89
CA GLN A 38 2.53 -3.03 11.61
C GLN A 38 2.66 -3.23 13.13
N THR A 39 2.96 -4.45 13.55
CA THR A 39 3.15 -4.79 14.97
C THR A 39 4.30 -3.99 15.59
N LEU A 40 5.43 -3.92 14.89
CA LEU A 40 6.61 -3.18 15.37
C LEU A 40 6.35 -1.68 15.54
N ILE A 41 5.58 -1.10 14.63
CA ILE A 41 5.20 0.32 14.68
C ILE A 41 4.21 0.56 15.83
N GLN A 42 3.21 -0.29 15.99
CA GLN A 42 2.23 -0.22 17.08
C GLN A 42 2.88 -0.37 18.45
N GLU A 43 3.88 -1.24 18.57
CA GLU A 43 4.65 -1.45 19.81
C GLU A 43 5.74 -0.39 20.05
N GLY A 44 5.94 0.55 19.14
CA GLY A 44 6.95 1.60 19.23
C GLY A 44 8.40 1.11 19.05
N LYS A 45 8.59 -0.11 18.55
CA LYS A 45 9.92 -0.69 18.26
C LYS A 45 10.52 -0.19 16.96
N ALA A 46 9.70 0.17 16.01
CA ALA A 46 10.08 0.73 14.70
C ALA A 46 9.16 1.88 14.31
N THR A 47 9.61 2.65 13.34
CA THR A 47 8.83 3.69 12.64
C THR A 47 8.75 3.33 11.16
N ILE A 48 7.95 4.06 10.38
CA ILE A 48 7.92 3.89 8.91
C ILE A 48 9.32 4.08 8.30
N SER A 49 10.19 4.87 8.93
CA SER A 49 11.55 5.12 8.46
C SER A 49 12.55 4.03 8.80
N THR A 50 12.28 3.22 9.82
CA THR A 50 13.20 2.19 10.33
C THR A 50 12.73 0.76 10.08
N ALA A 51 11.43 0.55 9.82
CA ALA A 51 10.88 -0.75 9.47
C ALA A 51 11.42 -1.25 8.11
N ILE A 52 11.45 -2.57 7.95
CA ILE A 52 11.82 -3.21 6.68
C ILE A 52 10.63 -3.08 5.72
N CYS A 53 10.80 -2.31 4.65
CA CYS A 53 9.75 -2.02 3.68
C CYS A 53 10.04 -2.63 2.30
N THR A 54 11.31 -2.57 1.87
CA THR A 54 11.78 -3.11 0.59
C THR A 54 13.02 -3.97 0.81
N ARG A 55 13.34 -4.82 -0.17
CA ARG A 55 14.55 -5.66 -0.08
C ARG A 55 15.84 -4.84 0.07
N ASP A 56 15.88 -3.69 -0.58
CA ASP A 56 17.03 -2.79 -0.54
C ASP A 56 17.31 -2.26 0.87
N ASP A 57 16.28 -2.09 1.67
CA ASP A 57 16.41 -1.62 3.05
C ASP A 57 17.26 -2.59 3.89
N ILE A 58 17.09 -3.90 3.68
CA ILE A 58 17.86 -4.92 4.42
C ILE A 58 19.34 -4.80 4.10
N MET A 59 19.70 -4.77 2.81
CA MET A 59 21.09 -4.69 2.39
C MET A 59 21.75 -3.41 2.90
N ILE A 60 21.11 -2.26 2.71
CA ILE A 60 21.64 -0.95 3.13
C ILE A 60 21.79 -0.89 4.65
N TYR A 61 20.80 -1.39 5.40
CA TYR A 61 20.86 -1.40 6.85
C TYR A 61 22.02 -2.25 7.38
N LEU A 62 22.18 -3.48 6.88
CA LEU A 62 23.25 -4.38 7.32
C LEU A 62 24.64 -3.84 6.97
N ILE A 63 24.83 -3.26 5.80
CA ILE A 63 26.06 -2.57 5.42
C ILE A 63 26.31 -1.39 6.36
N GLY A 64 25.29 -0.61 6.69
CA GLY A 64 25.38 0.51 7.63
C GLY A 64 25.74 0.09 9.05
N MET A 65 25.40 -1.15 9.46
CA MET A 65 25.82 -1.76 10.71
C MET A 65 27.25 -2.32 10.68
N GLY A 66 27.95 -2.19 9.57
CA GLY A 66 29.33 -2.64 9.40
C GLY A 66 29.50 -4.07 8.89
N MET A 67 28.44 -4.71 8.45
CA MET A 67 28.51 -6.05 7.87
C MET A 67 29.09 -6.00 6.45
N ASP A 68 29.74 -7.11 6.05
CA ASP A 68 30.26 -7.28 4.71
C ASP A 68 29.16 -7.13 3.64
N SER A 69 29.49 -6.44 2.54
CA SER A 69 28.51 -6.12 1.48
C SER A 69 27.99 -7.36 0.75
N GLU A 70 28.83 -8.35 0.50
CA GLU A 70 28.45 -9.60 -0.17
C GLU A 70 27.54 -10.44 0.74
N LEU A 71 27.88 -10.53 2.02
CA LEU A 71 27.04 -11.21 3.02
C LEU A 71 25.70 -10.48 3.19
N SER A 72 25.70 -9.16 3.26
CA SER A 72 24.47 -8.34 3.36
C SER A 72 23.55 -8.55 2.15
N PHE A 73 24.10 -8.61 0.95
CA PHE A 73 23.35 -8.95 -0.26
C PHE A 73 22.79 -10.37 -0.21
N THR A 74 23.57 -11.34 0.22
CA THR A 74 23.16 -12.75 0.34
C THR A 74 22.01 -12.91 1.34
N ILE A 75 22.09 -12.25 2.47
CA ILE A 75 21.03 -12.24 3.48
C ILE A 75 19.76 -11.61 2.90
N MET A 76 19.86 -10.45 2.27
CA MET A 76 18.75 -9.79 1.61
C MET A 76 18.06 -10.69 0.59
N GLU A 77 18.84 -11.35 -0.29
CA GLU A 77 18.31 -12.27 -1.29
C GLU A 77 17.59 -13.47 -0.70
N SER A 78 18.06 -14.00 0.43
CA SER A 78 17.39 -15.08 1.16
C SER A 78 16.08 -14.63 1.75
N VAL A 79 16.08 -13.51 2.45
CA VAL A 79 14.90 -12.95 3.13
C VAL A 79 13.81 -12.59 2.11
N ARG A 80 14.15 -11.88 1.03
CA ARG A 80 13.15 -11.48 0.03
C ARG A 80 12.44 -12.63 -0.69
N LYS A 81 13.08 -13.81 -0.69
CA LYS A 81 12.54 -15.07 -1.28
C LYS A 81 11.83 -15.94 -0.25
N GLY A 82 11.67 -15.48 0.98
CA GLY A 82 11.04 -16.24 2.05
C GLY A 82 11.86 -17.42 2.58
N LYS A 83 13.15 -17.45 2.33
CA LYS A 83 14.05 -18.54 2.79
C LYS A 83 14.58 -18.33 4.20
N GLY A 84 14.26 -17.19 4.81
CA GLY A 84 14.68 -16.86 6.17
C GLY A 84 16.17 -16.61 6.33
N LEU A 85 16.66 -16.84 7.54
CA LEU A 85 18.04 -16.62 7.95
C LEU A 85 18.72 -17.93 8.36
N LYS A 86 20.01 -18.10 8.02
CA LYS A 86 20.84 -19.17 8.55
C LYS A 86 21.35 -18.79 9.95
N PRO A 87 21.64 -19.77 10.82
CA PRO A 87 22.14 -19.49 12.19
C PRO A 87 23.43 -18.66 12.22
N ASP A 88 24.37 -18.92 11.32
CA ASP A 88 25.63 -18.17 11.18
C ASP A 88 25.39 -16.72 10.77
N TRP A 89 24.36 -16.45 9.95
CA TRP A 89 23.97 -15.09 9.57
C TRP A 89 23.34 -14.34 10.75
N GLU A 90 22.46 -15.00 11.51
CA GLU A 90 21.90 -14.39 12.74
C GLU A 90 23.00 -14.03 13.73
N GLN A 91 23.99 -14.90 13.91
CA GLN A 91 25.12 -14.63 14.78
C GLN A 91 25.92 -13.41 14.29
N ALA A 92 26.23 -13.33 13.01
CA ALA A 92 26.90 -12.18 12.42
C ALA A 92 26.10 -10.88 12.59
N MET A 93 24.78 -10.92 12.43
CA MET A 93 23.89 -9.78 12.69
C MET A 93 23.96 -9.33 14.14
N LEU A 94 23.91 -10.24 15.10
CA LEU A 94 24.02 -9.93 16.52
C LEU A 94 25.39 -9.34 16.88
N GLU A 95 26.49 -9.86 16.34
CA GLU A 95 27.83 -9.34 16.51
C GLU A 95 28.01 -7.91 16.01
N HIS A 96 27.20 -7.50 15.02
CA HIS A 96 27.16 -6.14 14.49
C HIS A 96 26.05 -5.28 15.13
N ASN A 97 25.52 -5.68 16.27
CA ASN A 97 24.49 -4.95 17.03
C ASN A 97 23.16 -4.75 16.28
N VAL A 98 22.81 -5.64 15.38
CA VAL A 98 21.50 -5.64 14.75
C VAL A 98 20.45 -6.01 15.82
N PRO A 99 19.38 -5.19 16.01
CA PRO A 99 18.40 -5.44 17.05
C PRO A 99 17.63 -6.74 16.84
N ASP A 100 17.21 -7.39 17.92
CA ASP A 100 16.42 -8.63 17.88
C ASP A 100 15.12 -8.46 17.07
N TRP A 101 14.45 -7.32 17.19
CA TRP A 101 13.23 -7.05 16.45
C TRP A 101 13.47 -7.01 14.93
N TYR A 102 14.65 -6.58 14.49
CA TYR A 102 15.01 -6.55 13.06
C TYR A 102 15.21 -7.97 12.51
N ILE A 103 15.92 -8.81 13.26
CA ILE A 103 16.12 -10.23 12.93
C ILE A 103 14.75 -10.94 12.91
N TRP A 104 13.92 -10.71 13.90
CA TRP A 104 12.56 -11.24 13.96
C TRP A 104 11.73 -10.83 12.73
N SER A 105 11.80 -9.57 12.33
CA SER A 105 11.11 -9.08 11.15
C SER A 105 11.60 -9.77 9.87
N CYS A 106 12.91 -9.91 9.67
CA CYS A 106 13.49 -10.64 8.56
C CYS A 106 12.97 -12.08 8.43
N LYS A 107 12.81 -12.76 9.57
CA LYS A 107 12.37 -14.17 9.60
C LYS A 107 10.91 -14.37 9.21
N LYS A 108 10.08 -13.33 9.31
CA LYS A 108 8.66 -13.39 8.95
C LYS A 108 8.40 -13.18 7.47
N ILE A 109 9.29 -12.48 6.78
CA ILE A 109 9.09 -12.07 5.39
C ILE A 109 9.08 -13.29 4.46
N GLN A 110 8.05 -13.38 3.62
CA GLN A 110 7.92 -14.41 2.60
C GLN A 110 8.25 -13.91 1.20
N TYR A 111 7.94 -12.64 0.93
CA TYR A 111 8.27 -12.01 -0.35
C TYR A 111 8.36 -10.49 -0.24
N MET A 112 9.35 -9.90 -0.87
CA MET A 112 9.55 -8.45 -0.89
C MET A 112 9.81 -7.91 -2.28
N PHE A 113 9.32 -6.69 -2.50
CA PHE A 113 9.58 -5.92 -3.72
C PHE A 113 10.85 -5.07 -3.62
N PRO A 114 11.50 -4.77 -4.76
CA PRO A 114 12.60 -3.82 -4.82
C PRO A 114 12.10 -2.37 -4.66
N LYS A 115 12.94 -1.53 -4.08
CA LYS A 115 12.65 -0.11 -3.85
C LYS A 115 12.39 0.65 -5.16
N ALA A 116 13.15 0.35 -6.21
CA ALA A 116 12.97 0.97 -7.53
C ALA A 116 11.57 0.71 -8.10
N HIS A 117 11.04 -0.50 -7.94
CA HIS A 117 9.67 -0.85 -8.33
C HIS A 117 8.64 -0.02 -7.55
N ALA A 118 8.77 0.01 -6.22
CA ALA A 118 7.88 0.79 -5.36
C ALA A 118 7.92 2.30 -5.71
N ALA A 119 9.10 2.85 -5.95
CA ALA A 119 9.27 4.25 -6.34
C ALA A 119 8.60 4.58 -7.67
N ALA A 120 8.71 3.71 -8.68
CA ALA A 120 8.06 3.92 -9.98
C ALA A 120 6.54 3.96 -9.87
N TYR A 121 5.95 3.02 -9.13
CA TYR A 121 4.50 2.99 -8.89
C TYR A 121 4.01 4.19 -8.08
N VAL A 122 4.73 4.59 -7.05
CA VAL A 122 4.37 5.76 -6.24
C VAL A 122 4.47 7.05 -7.05
N MET A 123 5.49 7.18 -7.91
CA MET A 123 5.60 8.36 -8.78
C MET A 123 4.39 8.48 -9.71
N MET A 124 3.91 7.37 -10.28
CA MET A 124 2.70 7.36 -11.09
C MET A 124 1.45 7.71 -10.27
N ALA A 125 1.30 7.09 -9.10
CA ALA A 125 0.19 7.37 -8.19
C ALA A 125 0.16 8.84 -7.75
N TRP A 126 1.33 9.41 -7.47
CA TRP A 126 1.47 10.82 -7.09
C TRP A 126 1.06 11.78 -8.21
N ARG A 127 1.43 11.49 -9.46
CA ARG A 127 1.01 12.27 -10.63
C ARG A 127 -0.51 12.25 -10.81
N ILE A 128 -1.13 11.09 -10.63
CA ILE A 128 -2.59 10.95 -10.71
C ILE A 128 -3.26 11.71 -9.56
N ALA A 129 -2.74 11.62 -8.35
CA ALA A 129 -3.23 12.37 -7.20
C ALA A 129 -3.11 13.89 -7.41
N TYR A 130 -2.03 14.36 -8.01
CA TYR A 130 -1.86 15.76 -8.38
C TYR A 130 -2.97 16.22 -9.34
N CYS A 131 -3.25 15.44 -10.39
CA CYS A 131 -4.35 15.74 -11.31
C CYS A 131 -5.70 15.75 -10.61
N LYS A 132 -5.95 14.79 -9.72
CA LYS A 132 -7.20 14.71 -8.95
C LYS A 132 -7.42 15.91 -8.04
N VAL A 133 -6.36 16.45 -7.46
CA VAL A 133 -6.43 17.63 -6.56
C VAL A 133 -6.54 18.93 -7.34
N ASN A 134 -5.72 19.10 -8.40
CA ASN A 134 -5.59 20.39 -9.09
C ASN A 134 -6.49 20.50 -10.33
N TYR A 135 -6.90 19.36 -10.93
CA TYR A 135 -7.73 19.28 -12.12
C TYR A 135 -8.86 18.24 -11.94
N PRO A 136 -9.70 18.39 -10.89
CA PRO A 136 -10.66 17.34 -10.50
C PRO A 136 -11.66 17.00 -11.61
N LEU A 137 -12.18 17.99 -12.33
CA LEU A 137 -13.11 17.74 -13.42
C LEU A 137 -12.48 16.88 -14.52
N ALA A 138 -11.28 17.21 -14.96
CA ALA A 138 -10.54 16.42 -15.94
C ALA A 138 -10.23 15.00 -15.45
N TYR A 139 -9.89 14.88 -14.16
CA TYR A 139 -9.67 13.57 -13.53
C TYR A 139 -10.93 12.69 -13.58
N TYR A 140 -12.09 13.21 -13.17
CA TYR A 140 -13.35 12.43 -13.18
C TYR A 140 -13.81 12.13 -14.60
N CYS A 141 -13.69 13.06 -15.54
CA CYS A 141 -13.97 12.79 -16.94
C CYS A 141 -13.14 11.63 -17.49
N ALA A 142 -11.83 11.64 -17.25
CA ALA A 142 -10.93 10.57 -17.68
C ALA A 142 -11.24 9.24 -16.96
N PHE A 143 -11.53 9.28 -15.66
CA PHE A 143 -11.86 8.08 -14.90
C PHE A 143 -13.11 7.39 -15.44
N PHE A 144 -14.21 8.12 -15.58
CA PHE A 144 -15.49 7.54 -16.01
C PHE A 144 -15.52 7.18 -17.50
N SER A 145 -14.71 7.84 -18.34
CA SER A 145 -14.63 7.52 -19.77
C SER A 145 -13.73 6.32 -20.07
N ILE A 146 -12.67 6.10 -19.29
CA ILE A 146 -11.62 5.13 -19.65
C ILE A 146 -11.44 4.07 -18.56
N ARG A 147 -11.53 4.42 -17.31
CA ARG A 147 -11.08 3.59 -16.20
C ARG A 147 -12.21 2.85 -15.48
N ALA A 148 -13.40 3.44 -15.39
CA ALA A 148 -14.56 2.83 -14.76
C ALA A 148 -14.95 1.56 -15.54
N SER A 149 -14.98 0.42 -14.85
CA SER A 149 -15.24 -0.89 -15.48
C SER A 149 -16.70 -1.33 -15.40
N ALA A 150 -17.48 -0.72 -14.50
CA ALA A 150 -18.86 -1.09 -14.22
C ALA A 150 -19.75 0.14 -13.97
N PHE A 151 -19.54 1.19 -14.73
CA PHE A 151 -20.38 2.40 -14.68
C PHE A 151 -21.83 2.05 -15.01
N SER A 152 -22.77 2.52 -14.21
CA SER A 152 -24.21 2.36 -14.41
C SER A 152 -24.89 3.71 -14.34
N TYR A 153 -25.50 4.12 -15.45
CA TYR A 153 -26.28 5.37 -15.52
C TYR A 153 -27.43 5.36 -14.49
N GLU A 154 -28.18 4.26 -14.42
CA GLU A 154 -29.32 4.12 -13.52
C GLU A 154 -28.94 4.25 -12.04
N LEU A 155 -27.76 3.82 -11.65
CA LEU A 155 -27.30 3.86 -10.26
C LEU A 155 -26.55 5.15 -9.92
N MET A 156 -25.88 5.77 -10.88
CA MET A 156 -24.89 6.80 -10.63
C MET A 156 -25.30 8.20 -11.04
N CYS A 157 -26.26 8.34 -11.96
CA CYS A 157 -26.65 9.63 -12.54
C CYS A 157 -27.98 10.19 -12.02
N GLN A 158 -28.55 9.63 -10.96
CA GLN A 158 -29.82 10.07 -10.37
C GLN A 158 -29.64 10.93 -9.11
N GLY A 159 -28.48 11.52 -8.94
CA GLY A 159 -28.15 12.40 -7.83
C GLY A 159 -27.60 11.71 -6.59
N LYS A 160 -27.07 12.53 -5.68
CA LYS A 160 -26.32 12.09 -4.50
C LYS A 160 -27.12 11.20 -3.57
N ASP A 161 -28.34 11.61 -3.24
CA ASP A 161 -29.17 10.89 -2.23
C ASP A 161 -29.57 9.50 -2.71
N PHE A 162 -29.87 9.36 -4.00
CA PHE A 162 -30.15 8.06 -4.59
C PHE A 162 -28.92 7.16 -4.57
N LEU A 163 -27.77 7.69 -4.97
CA LEU A 163 -26.51 6.96 -4.97
C LEU A 163 -26.14 6.46 -3.57
N GLU A 164 -26.28 7.29 -2.54
CA GLU A 164 -25.96 6.92 -1.16
C GLU A 164 -26.84 5.79 -0.64
N ARG A 165 -28.13 5.79 -1.00
CA ARG A 165 -29.04 4.66 -0.69
C ARG A 165 -28.60 3.37 -1.38
N MET A 166 -28.20 3.44 -2.64
CA MET A 166 -27.74 2.28 -3.40
C MET A 166 -26.41 1.73 -2.85
N ILE A 167 -25.48 2.60 -2.47
CA ILE A 167 -24.23 2.18 -1.81
C ILE A 167 -24.55 1.49 -0.48
N ALA A 168 -25.46 2.02 0.32
CA ALA A 168 -25.86 1.41 1.59
C ALA A 168 -26.49 0.02 1.39
N ASP A 169 -27.34 -0.13 0.37
CA ASP A 169 -27.94 -1.43 0.01
C ASP A 169 -26.88 -2.45 -0.42
N TYR A 170 -25.96 -2.06 -1.30
CA TYR A 170 -24.84 -2.93 -1.74
C TYR A 170 -23.95 -3.35 -0.57
N LYS A 171 -23.66 -2.45 0.36
CA LYS A 171 -22.87 -2.76 1.56
C LYS A 171 -23.57 -3.75 2.49
N LYS A 172 -24.89 -3.67 2.65
CA LYS A 172 -25.68 -4.61 3.47
C LYS A 172 -25.62 -6.04 2.97
N ARG A 173 -25.48 -6.23 1.66
CA ARG A 173 -25.42 -7.54 1.01
C ARG A 173 -24.05 -7.84 0.41
N ALA A 174 -22.98 -7.28 1.01
CA ALA A 174 -21.62 -7.37 0.52
C ALA A 174 -21.16 -8.81 0.23
N ASP A 175 -21.52 -9.76 1.09
CA ASP A 175 -21.13 -11.17 0.96
C ASP A 175 -21.85 -11.91 -0.19
N THR A 176 -22.89 -11.33 -0.75
CA THR A 176 -23.70 -11.90 -1.84
C THR A 176 -23.50 -11.24 -3.19
N LEU A 177 -22.66 -10.21 -3.26
CA LEU A 177 -22.40 -9.48 -4.49
C LEU A 177 -21.64 -10.32 -5.51
N THR A 178 -22.10 -10.28 -6.76
CA THR A 178 -21.34 -10.81 -7.89
C THR A 178 -20.08 -9.95 -8.13
N ASN A 179 -19.12 -10.48 -8.89
CA ASN A 179 -17.91 -9.72 -9.24
C ASN A 179 -18.24 -8.40 -9.94
N LYS A 180 -19.24 -8.40 -10.83
CA LYS A 180 -19.71 -7.18 -11.50
C LYS A 180 -20.29 -6.17 -10.52
N GLU A 181 -21.10 -6.63 -9.55
CA GLU A 181 -21.67 -5.76 -8.53
C GLU A 181 -20.60 -5.21 -7.58
N GLN A 182 -19.55 -5.98 -7.29
CA GLN A 182 -18.40 -5.48 -6.51
C GLN A 182 -17.68 -4.36 -7.27
N ASP A 183 -17.48 -4.49 -8.57
CA ASP A 183 -16.89 -3.46 -9.41
C ASP A 183 -17.81 -2.22 -9.50
N THR A 184 -19.11 -2.44 -9.62
CA THR A 184 -20.12 -1.36 -9.59
C THR A 184 -20.05 -0.59 -8.27
N LEU A 185 -19.91 -1.27 -7.13
CA LEU A 185 -19.76 -0.61 -5.82
C LEU A 185 -18.49 0.24 -5.75
N LYS A 186 -17.39 -0.24 -6.30
CA LYS A 186 -16.14 0.55 -6.39
C LYS A 186 -16.34 1.83 -7.20
N ASP A 187 -17.00 1.73 -8.35
CA ASP A 187 -17.28 2.89 -9.21
C ASP A 187 -18.28 3.85 -8.53
N MET A 188 -19.32 3.34 -7.85
CA MET A 188 -20.25 4.16 -7.05
C MET A 188 -19.54 4.96 -5.96
N ARG A 189 -18.53 4.40 -5.29
CA ARG A 189 -17.74 5.12 -4.27
C ARG A 189 -16.97 6.30 -4.87
N ILE A 190 -16.47 6.17 -6.09
CA ILE A 190 -15.81 7.29 -6.79
C ILE A 190 -16.82 8.35 -7.21
N VAL A 191 -18.01 7.97 -7.64
CA VAL A 191 -19.12 8.90 -7.93
C VAL A 191 -19.55 9.64 -6.66
N GLN A 192 -19.67 8.94 -5.54
CA GLN A 192 -19.97 9.54 -4.23
C GLN A 192 -18.95 10.62 -3.87
N GLU A 193 -17.67 10.34 -4.06
CA GLU A 193 -16.61 11.32 -3.85
C GLU A 193 -16.77 12.53 -4.79
N MET A 194 -17.05 12.29 -6.06
CA MET A 194 -17.28 13.33 -7.06
C MET A 194 -18.44 14.26 -6.65
N TYR A 195 -19.59 13.71 -6.25
CA TYR A 195 -20.72 14.49 -5.74
C TYR A 195 -20.38 15.28 -4.47
N ALA A 196 -19.63 14.67 -3.55
CA ALA A 196 -19.20 15.34 -2.33
C ALA A 196 -18.27 16.54 -2.60
N ARG A 197 -17.57 16.53 -3.73
CA ARG A 197 -16.74 17.63 -4.20
C ARG A 197 -17.49 18.66 -5.06
N GLY A 198 -18.80 18.50 -5.23
CA GLY A 198 -19.67 19.44 -5.94
C GLY A 198 -19.70 19.28 -7.45
N PHE A 199 -19.25 18.14 -7.99
CA PHE A 199 -19.37 17.81 -9.40
C PHE A 199 -20.57 16.90 -9.64
N GLU A 200 -21.22 17.04 -10.78
CA GLU A 200 -22.41 16.28 -11.18
C GLU A 200 -22.25 15.74 -12.61
N PHE A 201 -23.07 14.75 -12.93
CA PHE A 201 -23.24 14.32 -14.32
C PHE A 201 -24.31 15.16 -14.98
N GLU A 202 -24.03 15.63 -16.19
CA GLU A 202 -25.02 16.24 -17.07
C GLU A 202 -25.51 15.22 -18.09
N PRO A 203 -26.80 15.29 -18.50
CA PRO A 203 -27.38 14.39 -19.50
C PRO A 203 -26.71 14.50 -20.85
#